data_2ceccdfc72d5edfeae03cc58763aaa29
#
_entry.id   2ceccdfc72d5edfeae03cc58763aaa29
#
_cell.length_a   1.000
_cell.length_b   1.000
_cell.length_c   1.000
_cell.angle_alpha   90.00
_cell.angle_beta   90.00
_cell.angle_gamma   90.00
#
_symmetry.space_group_name_H-M   'P 1'
#
loop_
_entity.id
_entity.type
_entity.pdbx_description
1 polymer ?
#
loop_
_entity_poly.entity_id
_entity_poly.type
_entity_poly.pdbx_seq_one_letter_code
_entity_poly.pdbx_strand_id
1 'polypeptide(L)'
;MTEQITYALEERIGNPYLFCGREREMNLLLNWASLIPRKISKSRALVGRRKSGKTAIMQRLFNILWSRNSNVVPFYFEVLDPNQLLLDFSDQYIRTFLTQYLSFLTRTPLDNDNESWSWNKVEAVNRDVANNNITEKMNTFLEYFEKGQHHQATTTAFGTPAWFSSRDKVFFVVMIDEIQYMTEYIYKDKQETVQAHRLPGAFHGLVELKVAPMLVSGSYIGWMTQMIQDMFVGGRLKWTPISSQLTFAEGMAAVFRYAEYHNMPVTERSALIINTLTQHDPFYISMLFGSDCP
;
A
#
# COMPACT_ATOMS: atom_id res chain seq x y z
N MET A 1 11.12 19.68 14.69
CA MET A 1 10.51 18.64 15.54
C MET A 1 10.30 17.43 14.64
N THR A 2 10.98 16.32 14.90
CA THR A 2 10.72 15.05 14.25
C THR A 2 9.32 14.59 14.64
N GLU A 3 8.42 14.49 13.67
CA GLU A 3 7.05 14.03 13.87
C GLU A 3 7.11 12.60 14.42
N GLN A 4 6.52 12.35 15.58
CA GLN A 4 6.49 11.01 16.18
C GLN A 4 5.56 10.13 15.35
N ILE A 5 6.10 9.07 14.77
CA ILE A 5 5.35 8.14 13.95
C ILE A 5 4.81 7.01 14.82
N THR A 6 3.51 6.76 14.76
CA THR A 6 2.88 5.54 15.25
C THR A 6 2.82 4.54 14.10
N TYR A 7 3.40 3.37 14.29
CA TYR A 7 3.40 2.30 13.30
C TYR A 7 2.11 1.48 13.43
N ALA A 8 1.03 2.04 12.86
CA ALA A 8 -0.29 1.41 12.90
C ALA A 8 -0.41 0.22 11.94
N LEU A 9 0.38 0.21 10.88
CA LEU A 9 0.57 -0.90 9.96
C LEU A 9 1.98 -1.43 10.14
N GLU A 10 2.11 -2.76 10.31
CA GLU A 10 3.43 -3.41 10.36
C GLU A 10 4.18 -3.23 9.04
N GLU A 11 5.44 -2.84 9.12
CA GLU A 11 6.28 -2.64 7.94
C GLU A 11 7.08 -3.92 7.62
N ARG A 12 7.05 -4.37 6.38
CA ARG A 12 7.82 -5.55 5.92
C ARG A 12 9.33 -5.45 6.11
N ILE A 13 9.84 -4.27 6.31
CA ILE A 13 11.24 -4.07 6.68
C ILE A 13 11.56 -4.64 8.07
N GLY A 14 10.53 -5.00 8.84
CA GLY A 14 10.63 -5.43 10.22
C GLY A 14 10.79 -4.24 11.17
N ASN A 15 11.99 -4.01 11.68
CA ASN A 15 12.21 -2.86 12.56
C ASN A 15 12.16 -1.54 11.75
N PRO A 16 11.23 -0.63 12.08
CA PRO A 16 11.11 0.67 11.39
C PRO A 16 12.37 1.53 11.42
N TYR A 17 13.26 1.33 12.40
CA TYR A 17 14.56 1.98 12.48
C TYR A 17 15.43 1.70 11.24
N LEU A 18 15.29 0.53 10.63
CA LEU A 18 16.07 0.13 9.45
C LEU A 18 15.65 0.79 8.14
N PHE A 19 14.52 1.53 8.13
CA PHE A 19 14.13 2.33 6.97
C PHE A 19 15.10 3.50 6.79
N CYS A 20 15.95 3.43 5.78
CA CYS A 20 16.99 4.43 5.50
C CYS A 20 16.79 5.12 4.18
N GLY A 21 17.12 6.40 4.13
CA GLY A 21 17.08 7.21 2.92
C GLY A 21 15.67 7.39 2.38
N ARG A 22 15.58 7.48 1.04
CA ARG A 22 14.31 7.71 0.32
C ARG A 22 13.67 9.06 0.64
N GLU A 23 14.44 10.02 1.10
CA GLU A 23 13.91 11.34 1.48
C GLU A 23 13.22 12.03 0.31
N ARG A 24 13.79 11.90 -0.90
CA ARG A 24 13.21 12.49 -2.10
C ARG A 24 11.87 11.89 -2.45
N GLU A 25 11.75 10.56 -2.43
CA GLU A 25 10.53 9.81 -2.73
C GLU A 25 9.47 10.08 -1.66
N MET A 26 9.85 10.04 -0.38
CA MET A 26 8.95 10.32 0.72
C MET A 26 8.42 11.76 0.68
N ASN A 27 9.28 12.75 0.48
CA ASN A 27 8.89 14.15 0.35
C ASN A 27 7.94 14.37 -0.84
N LEU A 28 8.19 13.72 -1.99
CA LEU A 28 7.32 13.78 -3.16
C LEU A 28 5.93 13.22 -2.83
N LEU A 29 5.86 12.07 -2.14
CA LEU A 29 4.59 11.42 -1.83
C LEU A 29 3.83 12.14 -0.72
N LEU A 30 4.50 12.63 0.31
CA LEU A 30 3.88 13.43 1.36
C LEU A 30 3.34 14.76 0.81
N ASN A 31 4.08 15.41 -0.07
CA ASN A 31 3.61 16.62 -0.76
C ASN A 31 2.40 16.33 -1.66
N TRP A 32 2.43 15.23 -2.39
CA TRP A 32 1.30 14.76 -3.18
C TRP A 32 0.07 14.48 -2.31
N ALA A 33 0.23 13.81 -1.17
CA ALA A 33 -0.86 13.52 -0.24
C ALA A 33 -1.44 14.81 0.36
N SER A 34 -0.62 15.80 0.71
CA SER A 34 -1.08 17.09 1.26
C SER A 34 -1.95 17.91 0.31
N LEU A 35 -1.86 17.63 -0.99
CA LEU A 35 -2.64 18.30 -2.03
C LEU A 35 -4.00 17.62 -2.32
N ILE A 36 -4.28 16.45 -1.73
CA ILE A 36 -5.53 15.71 -1.96
C ILE A 36 -6.76 16.51 -1.50
N PRO A 37 -6.77 17.16 -0.33
CA PRO A 37 -7.91 17.97 0.09
C PRO A 37 -8.24 19.13 -0.87
N ARG A 38 -7.26 19.57 -1.65
CA ARG A 38 -7.44 20.56 -2.72
C ARG A 38 -7.97 19.96 -4.03
N LYS A 39 -8.15 18.64 -4.09
CA LYS A 39 -8.63 17.88 -5.26
C LYS A 39 -7.79 18.06 -6.53
N ILE A 40 -6.47 18.27 -6.37
CA ILE A 40 -5.53 18.45 -7.49
C ILE A 40 -4.53 17.29 -7.64
N SER A 41 -4.50 16.37 -6.68
CA SER A 41 -3.62 15.20 -6.75
C SER A 41 -4.13 14.19 -7.80
N LYS A 42 -3.22 13.78 -8.69
CA LYS A 42 -3.47 12.68 -9.66
C LYS A 42 -2.95 11.38 -9.08
N SER A 43 -3.61 10.28 -9.42
CA SER A 43 -3.12 8.93 -9.08
C SER A 43 -1.72 8.69 -9.65
N ARG A 44 -0.94 7.81 -8.99
CA ARG A 44 0.45 7.54 -9.30
C ARG A 44 0.72 6.04 -9.38
N ALA A 45 1.71 5.67 -10.19
CA ALA A 45 2.27 4.33 -10.22
C ALA A 45 3.74 4.40 -9.78
N LEU A 46 4.08 3.70 -8.69
CA LEU A 46 5.45 3.44 -8.28
C LEU A 46 6.00 2.28 -9.12
N VAL A 47 6.97 2.57 -9.94
CA VAL A 47 7.54 1.58 -10.84
C VAL A 47 9.03 1.43 -10.58
N GLY A 48 9.45 0.20 -10.39
CA GLY A 48 10.84 -0.14 -10.13
C GLY A 48 11.01 -1.65 -10.05
N ARG A 49 12.23 -2.11 -10.16
CA ARG A 49 12.51 -3.55 -10.09
C ARG A 49 12.04 -4.17 -8.76
N ARG A 50 11.92 -5.48 -8.72
CA ARG A 50 11.68 -6.22 -7.46
C ARG A 50 12.77 -5.85 -6.43
N LYS A 51 12.37 -5.75 -5.16
CA LYS A 51 13.26 -5.38 -4.05
C LYS A 51 13.83 -3.95 -4.09
N SER A 52 13.23 -3.04 -4.86
CA SER A 52 13.60 -1.60 -4.85
C SER A 52 13.00 -0.80 -3.70
N GLY A 53 12.30 -1.44 -2.75
CA GLY A 53 11.74 -0.78 -1.57
C GLY A 53 10.38 -0.10 -1.78
N LYS A 54 9.63 -0.39 -2.85
CA LYS A 54 8.30 0.19 -3.11
C LYS A 54 7.32 -0.07 -1.97
N THR A 55 7.21 -1.32 -1.54
CA THR A 55 6.38 -1.73 -0.39
C THR A 55 6.75 -0.96 0.88
N ALA A 56 8.03 -0.91 1.23
CA ALA A 56 8.50 -0.17 2.42
C ALA A 56 8.16 1.33 2.36
N ILE A 57 8.26 1.95 1.17
CA ILE A 57 7.86 3.35 0.95
C ILE A 57 6.35 3.52 1.18
N MET A 58 5.51 2.60 0.65
CA MET A 58 4.05 2.68 0.77
C MET A 58 3.61 2.48 2.22
N GLN A 59 4.15 1.48 2.92
CA GLN A 59 3.84 1.21 4.32
C GLN A 59 4.32 2.35 5.24
N ARG A 60 5.50 2.92 4.99
CA ARG A 60 5.98 4.11 5.70
C ARG A 60 5.08 5.31 5.45
N LEU A 61 4.63 5.52 4.22
CA LEU A 61 3.67 6.57 3.89
C LEU A 61 2.34 6.39 4.64
N PHE A 62 1.83 5.14 4.69
CA PHE A 62 0.64 4.80 5.47
C PHE A 62 0.80 5.23 6.93
N ASN A 63 1.87 4.81 7.59
CA ASN A 63 2.11 5.08 9.01
C ASN A 63 2.25 6.57 9.31
N ILE A 64 2.91 7.33 8.43
CA ILE A 64 3.01 8.79 8.57
C ILE A 64 1.63 9.45 8.43
N LEU A 65 0.85 9.08 7.40
CA LEU A 65 -0.48 9.67 7.19
C LEU A 65 -1.45 9.28 8.32
N TRP A 66 -1.38 8.04 8.80
CA TRP A 66 -2.17 7.57 9.94
C TRP A 66 -1.82 8.38 11.21
N SER A 67 -0.53 8.60 11.47
CA SER A 67 -0.04 9.36 12.64
C SER A 67 -0.48 10.82 12.61
N ARG A 68 -0.49 11.43 11.44
CA ARG A 68 -0.89 12.84 11.26
C ARG A 68 -2.34 13.12 11.61
N ASN A 69 -3.18 12.12 11.63
CA ASN A 69 -4.60 12.24 11.95
C ASN A 69 -5.29 13.43 11.25
N SER A 70 -4.99 13.60 9.98
CA SER A 70 -5.60 14.63 9.15
C SER A 70 -6.89 14.12 8.49
N ASN A 71 -7.53 14.94 7.67
CA ASN A 71 -8.68 14.50 6.88
C ASN A 71 -8.29 13.64 5.64
N VAL A 72 -7.02 13.21 5.54
CA VAL A 72 -6.52 12.28 4.52
C VAL A 72 -6.21 10.94 5.18
N VAL A 73 -7.07 9.97 4.96
CA VAL A 73 -7.01 8.63 5.54
C VAL A 73 -6.20 7.70 4.62
N PRO A 74 -5.16 7.04 5.13
CA PRO A 74 -4.45 6.03 4.34
C PRO A 74 -5.22 4.72 4.30
N PHE A 75 -5.21 4.07 3.13
CA PHE A 75 -5.65 2.71 2.93
C PHE A 75 -4.58 1.95 2.14
N TYR A 76 -4.11 0.84 2.68
CA TYR A 76 -3.10 -0.02 2.05
C TYR A 76 -3.66 -1.42 1.83
N PHE A 77 -3.54 -1.90 0.60
CA PHE A 77 -3.95 -3.23 0.22
C PHE A 77 -2.87 -3.87 -0.66
N GLU A 78 -2.42 -5.05 -0.29
CA GLU A 78 -1.49 -5.84 -1.06
C GLU A 78 -2.22 -6.95 -1.80
N VAL A 79 -1.95 -7.08 -3.09
CA VAL A 79 -2.44 -8.20 -3.88
C VAL A 79 -1.47 -9.36 -3.69
N LEU A 80 -1.96 -10.43 -3.08
CA LEU A 80 -1.16 -11.62 -2.82
C LEU A 80 -1.05 -12.51 -4.06
N ASP A 81 -0.03 -13.37 -4.08
CA ASP A 81 0.26 -14.31 -5.17
C ASP A 81 -0.47 -15.68 -5.13
N PRO A 82 -1.16 -16.13 -4.07
CA PRO A 82 -2.04 -17.29 -4.16
C PRO A 82 -3.27 -17.02 -5.02
N ASN A 83 -3.72 -18.06 -5.75
CA ASN A 83 -4.97 -18.01 -6.51
C ASN A 83 -6.17 -17.70 -5.63
N GLN A 84 -7.01 -16.77 -6.07
CA GLN A 84 -8.20 -16.33 -5.34
C GLN A 84 -9.40 -16.18 -6.28
N LEU A 85 -10.60 -16.41 -5.76
CA LEU A 85 -11.82 -16.06 -6.46
C LEU A 85 -12.06 -14.54 -6.39
N LEU A 86 -12.59 -13.98 -7.47
CA LEU A 86 -12.92 -12.55 -7.54
C LEU A 86 -13.82 -12.08 -6.40
N LEU A 87 -14.74 -12.95 -5.95
CA LEU A 87 -15.64 -12.63 -4.87
C LEU A 87 -14.90 -12.57 -3.52
N ASP A 88 -14.01 -13.54 -3.25
CA ASP A 88 -13.19 -13.60 -2.04
C ASP A 88 -12.18 -12.45 -2.00
N PHE A 89 -11.60 -12.12 -3.16
CA PHE A 89 -10.74 -10.95 -3.32
C PHE A 89 -11.48 -9.65 -3.00
N SER A 90 -12.72 -9.51 -3.47
CA SER A 90 -13.56 -8.35 -3.19
C SER A 90 -13.93 -8.26 -1.71
N ASP A 91 -14.19 -9.40 -1.06
CA ASP A 91 -14.44 -9.49 0.38
C ASP A 91 -13.21 -9.06 1.19
N GLN A 92 -12.04 -9.60 0.84
CA GLN A 92 -10.78 -9.22 1.49
C GLN A 92 -10.51 -7.72 1.33
N TYR A 93 -10.69 -7.17 0.13
CA TYR A 93 -10.46 -5.76 -0.13
C TYR A 93 -11.33 -4.85 0.74
N ILE A 94 -12.64 -5.07 0.78
CA ILE A 94 -13.55 -4.22 1.56
C ILE A 94 -13.37 -4.42 3.06
N ARG A 95 -13.11 -5.64 3.54
CA ARG A 95 -12.83 -5.89 4.95
C ARG A 95 -11.54 -5.21 5.39
N THR A 96 -10.48 -5.28 4.59
CA THR A 96 -9.22 -4.59 4.86
C THR A 96 -9.44 -3.07 4.92
N PHE A 97 -10.22 -2.52 3.98
CA PHE A 97 -10.57 -1.11 4.00
C PHE A 97 -11.28 -0.70 5.28
N LEU A 98 -12.35 -1.41 5.66
CA LEU A 98 -13.13 -1.09 6.86
C LEU A 98 -12.31 -1.26 8.13
N THR A 99 -11.47 -2.30 8.20
CA THR A 99 -10.52 -2.51 9.30
C THR A 99 -9.60 -1.31 9.50
N GLN A 100 -8.94 -0.86 8.42
CA GLN A 100 -7.99 0.25 8.46
C GLN A 100 -8.69 1.59 8.71
N TYR A 101 -9.89 1.77 8.17
CA TYR A 101 -10.68 2.97 8.42
C TYR A 101 -11.13 3.06 9.89
N LEU A 102 -11.62 1.96 10.47
CA LEU A 102 -11.95 1.89 11.89
C LEU A 102 -10.72 2.07 12.78
N SER A 103 -9.58 1.46 12.45
CA SER A 103 -8.30 1.72 13.12
C SER A 103 -7.95 3.21 13.12
N PHE A 104 -8.14 3.88 11.99
CA PHE A 104 -7.90 5.32 11.89
C PHE A 104 -8.88 6.13 12.76
N LEU A 105 -10.17 5.81 12.75
CA LEU A 105 -11.20 6.51 13.52
C LEU A 105 -11.03 6.32 15.04
N THR A 106 -10.71 5.10 15.48
CA THR A 106 -10.51 4.77 16.90
C THR A 106 -9.11 5.11 17.41
N ARG A 107 -8.18 5.44 16.52
CA ARG A 107 -6.75 5.63 16.82
C ARG A 107 -6.10 4.39 17.44
N THR A 108 -6.64 3.21 17.15
CA THR A 108 -6.09 1.92 17.59
C THR A 108 -5.27 1.32 16.45
N PRO A 109 -3.95 1.10 16.62
CA PRO A 109 -3.14 0.42 15.61
C PRO A 109 -3.72 -0.94 15.22
N LEU A 110 -3.40 -1.38 14.00
CA LEU A 110 -3.78 -2.71 13.54
C LEU A 110 -3.05 -3.79 14.37
N ASP A 111 -3.67 -4.94 14.51
CA ASP A 111 -3.02 -6.09 15.13
C ASP A 111 -1.80 -6.51 14.30
N ASN A 112 -0.80 -7.14 14.92
CA ASN A 112 0.51 -7.46 14.31
C ASN A 112 0.47 -8.28 13.01
N ASP A 113 -0.64 -8.99 12.76
CA ASP A 113 -0.76 -9.82 11.56
C ASP A 113 -1.23 -9.05 10.31
N ASN A 114 -1.46 -7.74 10.42
CA ASN A 114 -1.99 -6.87 9.34
C ASN A 114 -3.21 -7.45 8.60
N GLU A 115 -3.84 -8.45 9.18
CA GLU A 115 -5.00 -9.12 8.61
C GLU A 115 -6.26 -8.26 8.71
N SER A 116 -7.14 -8.40 7.74
CA SER A 116 -8.47 -7.80 7.82
C SER A 116 -9.29 -8.48 8.93
N TRP A 117 -9.98 -7.67 9.73
CA TRP A 117 -10.87 -8.18 10.76
C TRP A 117 -12.01 -9.00 10.15
N SER A 118 -12.54 -9.96 10.93
CA SER A 118 -13.80 -10.62 10.57
C SER A 118 -14.95 -9.61 10.55
N TRP A 119 -16.01 -9.90 9.82
CA TRP A 119 -17.21 -9.05 9.79
C TRP A 119 -17.79 -8.79 11.18
N ASN A 120 -17.78 -9.80 12.05
CA ASN A 120 -18.22 -9.65 13.44
C ASN A 120 -17.37 -8.64 14.22
N LYS A 121 -16.04 -8.63 14.01
CA LYS A 121 -15.15 -7.66 14.66
C LYS A 121 -15.34 -6.28 14.10
N VAL A 122 -15.51 -6.13 12.78
CA VAL A 122 -15.83 -4.84 12.13
C VAL A 122 -17.12 -4.26 12.72
N GLU A 123 -18.16 -5.08 12.82
CA GLU A 123 -19.43 -4.65 13.42
C GLU A 123 -19.29 -4.28 14.91
N ALA A 124 -18.56 -5.09 15.69
CA ALA A 124 -18.35 -4.83 17.11
C ALA A 124 -17.65 -3.50 17.35
N VAL A 125 -16.53 -3.25 16.65
CA VAL A 125 -15.80 -1.98 16.77
C VAL A 125 -16.62 -0.81 16.24
N ASN A 126 -17.39 -1.01 15.16
CA ASN A 126 -18.24 0.06 14.63
C ASN A 126 -19.39 0.45 15.57
N ARG A 127 -19.86 -0.42 16.44
CA ARG A 127 -20.86 -0.06 17.47
C ARG A 127 -20.34 1.06 18.40
N ASP A 128 -19.06 1.03 18.74
CA ASP A 128 -18.43 2.05 19.59
C ASP A 128 -18.21 3.37 18.81
N VAL A 129 -17.87 3.27 17.52
CA VAL A 129 -17.69 4.43 16.63
C VAL A 129 -19.03 5.05 16.21
N ALA A 130 -20.09 4.23 16.16
CA ALA A 130 -21.45 4.59 15.74
C ALA A 130 -21.51 5.22 14.32
N ASN A 131 -20.67 4.74 13.38
CA ASN A 131 -20.70 5.21 11.99
C ASN A 131 -21.71 4.41 11.16
N ASN A 132 -22.87 5.01 10.91
CA ASN A 132 -23.96 4.39 10.14
C ASN A 132 -23.55 4.07 8.69
N ASN A 133 -22.61 4.82 8.11
CA ASN A 133 -22.12 4.58 6.75
C ASN A 133 -21.34 3.25 6.67
N ILE A 134 -20.62 2.86 7.73
CA ILE A 134 -19.94 1.56 7.80
C ILE A 134 -20.98 0.44 7.79
N THR A 135 -22.01 0.53 8.63
CA THR A 135 -23.09 -0.47 8.69
C THR A 135 -23.83 -0.57 7.33
N GLU A 136 -24.18 0.55 6.70
CA GLU A 136 -24.84 0.59 5.39
C GLU A 136 -23.96 -0.11 4.32
N LYS A 137 -22.68 0.23 4.27
CA LYS A 137 -21.76 -0.31 3.27
C LYS A 137 -21.50 -1.80 3.46
N MET A 138 -21.31 -2.22 4.71
CA MET A 138 -21.14 -3.63 5.08
C MET A 138 -22.37 -4.46 4.66
N ASN A 139 -23.57 -4.04 5.03
CA ASN A 139 -24.79 -4.76 4.70
C ASN A 139 -25.03 -4.84 3.19
N THR A 140 -24.80 -3.75 2.47
CA THR A 140 -24.91 -3.72 1.00
C THR A 140 -23.95 -4.70 0.34
N PHE A 141 -22.69 -4.77 0.81
CA PHE A 141 -21.72 -5.71 0.28
C PHE A 141 -22.09 -7.15 0.59
N LEU A 142 -22.45 -7.46 1.84
CA LEU A 142 -22.82 -8.82 2.27
C LEU A 142 -24.06 -9.32 1.52
N GLU A 143 -25.04 -8.48 1.26
CA GLU A 143 -26.21 -8.84 0.44
C GLU A 143 -25.80 -9.30 -0.97
N TYR A 144 -24.89 -8.56 -1.65
CA TYR A 144 -24.40 -8.96 -2.97
C TYR A 144 -23.50 -10.20 -2.91
N PHE A 145 -22.70 -10.32 -1.85
CA PHE A 145 -21.81 -11.46 -1.62
C PHE A 145 -22.60 -12.76 -1.45
N GLU A 146 -23.60 -12.78 -0.57
CA GLU A 146 -24.43 -13.94 -0.27
C GLU A 146 -25.28 -14.37 -1.49
N LYS A 147 -25.74 -13.41 -2.30
CA LYS A 147 -26.48 -13.68 -3.53
C LYS A 147 -25.57 -14.11 -4.70
N GLY A 148 -24.26 -14.18 -4.51
CA GLY A 148 -23.30 -14.50 -5.58
C GLY A 148 -23.27 -13.47 -6.71
N GLN A 149 -23.64 -12.23 -6.44
CA GLN A 149 -23.66 -11.14 -7.42
C GLN A 149 -22.26 -10.54 -7.58
N HIS A 150 -21.36 -11.28 -8.25
CA HIS A 150 -19.93 -10.96 -8.33
C HIS A 150 -19.62 -9.53 -8.80
N HIS A 151 -20.33 -9.06 -9.86
CA HIS A 151 -20.09 -7.72 -10.40
C HIS A 151 -20.47 -6.62 -9.40
N GLN A 152 -21.64 -6.74 -8.76
CA GLN A 152 -22.12 -5.77 -7.79
C GLN A 152 -21.24 -5.76 -6.53
N ALA A 153 -20.86 -6.95 -6.03
CA ALA A 153 -19.95 -7.07 -4.89
C ALA A 153 -18.59 -6.42 -5.19
N THR A 154 -17.98 -6.74 -6.35
CA THR A 154 -16.69 -6.16 -6.76
C THR A 154 -16.77 -4.64 -6.93
N THR A 155 -17.81 -4.14 -7.59
CA THR A 155 -18.01 -2.70 -7.78
C THR A 155 -18.22 -1.99 -6.45
N THR A 156 -18.99 -2.61 -5.53
CA THR A 156 -19.21 -2.09 -4.19
C THR A 156 -17.90 -2.03 -3.40
N ALA A 157 -17.10 -3.10 -3.44
CA ALA A 157 -15.84 -3.17 -2.73
C ALA A 157 -14.85 -2.10 -3.21
N PHE A 158 -14.57 -2.05 -4.51
CA PHE A 158 -13.57 -1.13 -5.06
C PHE A 158 -13.99 0.34 -5.01
N GLY A 159 -15.31 0.61 -5.10
CA GLY A 159 -15.86 1.95 -4.95
C GLY A 159 -15.92 2.48 -3.51
N THR A 160 -15.63 1.63 -2.52
CA THR A 160 -15.78 1.96 -1.08
C THR A 160 -15.01 3.21 -0.65
N PRO A 161 -13.71 3.41 -0.99
CA PRO A 161 -12.99 4.62 -0.57
C PRO A 161 -13.63 5.92 -1.07
N ALA A 162 -14.05 5.94 -2.33
CA ALA A 162 -14.70 7.11 -2.93
C ALA A 162 -16.09 7.36 -2.35
N TRP A 163 -16.83 6.29 -2.07
CA TRP A 163 -18.15 6.37 -1.45
C TRP A 163 -18.08 6.97 -0.03
N PHE A 164 -17.14 6.50 0.82
CA PHE A 164 -16.91 7.09 2.15
C PHE A 164 -16.43 8.54 2.07
N SER A 165 -15.56 8.84 1.10
CA SER A 165 -15.09 10.21 0.91
C SER A 165 -16.25 11.21 0.73
N SER A 166 -17.29 10.82 0.02
CA SER A 166 -18.48 11.67 -0.20
C SER A 166 -19.38 11.77 1.04
N ARG A 167 -19.47 10.70 1.84
CA ARG A 167 -20.38 10.60 2.99
C ARG A 167 -19.77 11.15 4.27
N ASP A 168 -18.52 10.78 4.57
CA ASP A 168 -17.84 11.15 5.81
C ASP A 168 -17.01 12.43 5.68
N LYS A 169 -16.99 13.05 4.48
CA LYS A 169 -16.26 14.30 4.17
C LYS A 169 -14.75 14.19 4.45
N VAL A 170 -14.20 13.00 4.25
CA VAL A 170 -12.77 12.70 4.36
C VAL A 170 -12.20 12.41 2.98
N PHE A 171 -10.88 12.36 2.86
CA PHE A 171 -10.17 11.97 1.65
C PHE A 171 -9.42 10.67 1.92
N PHE A 172 -9.14 9.90 0.86
CA PHE A 172 -8.34 8.70 1.00
C PHE A 172 -7.09 8.73 0.12
N VAL A 173 -6.03 8.10 0.58
CA VAL A 173 -4.94 7.61 -0.26
C VAL A 173 -5.13 6.11 -0.41
N VAL A 174 -5.50 5.66 -1.61
CA VAL A 174 -5.72 4.24 -1.90
C VAL A 174 -4.42 3.65 -2.43
N MET A 175 -3.73 2.88 -1.60
CA MET A 175 -2.46 2.23 -1.94
C MET A 175 -2.70 0.77 -2.30
N ILE A 176 -2.38 0.39 -3.55
CA ILE A 176 -2.47 -1.00 -4.02
C ILE A 176 -1.08 -1.49 -4.39
N ASP A 177 -0.58 -2.43 -3.61
CA ASP A 177 0.75 -3.02 -3.85
C ASP A 177 0.66 -4.29 -4.70
N GLU A 178 1.66 -4.53 -5.54
CA GLU A 178 1.80 -5.66 -6.47
C GLU A 178 0.57 -5.85 -7.39
N ILE A 179 0.06 -4.74 -7.96
CA ILE A 179 -1.17 -4.71 -8.77
C ILE A 179 -1.18 -5.70 -9.95
N GLN A 180 0.00 -6.11 -10.46
CA GLN A 180 0.09 -7.08 -11.55
C GLN A 180 -0.52 -8.44 -11.17
N TYR A 181 -0.50 -8.82 -9.90
CA TYR A 181 -1.06 -10.08 -9.44
C TYR A 181 -2.58 -10.17 -9.60
N MET A 182 -3.26 -9.04 -9.74
CA MET A 182 -4.69 -9.03 -10.09
C MET A 182 -4.99 -9.72 -11.43
N THR A 183 -4.03 -9.72 -12.36
CA THR A 183 -4.21 -10.36 -13.67
C THR A 183 -3.76 -11.81 -13.70
N GLU A 184 -2.95 -12.24 -12.73
CA GLU A 184 -2.32 -13.55 -12.71
C GLU A 184 -3.06 -14.52 -11.77
N TYR A 185 -3.53 -14.03 -10.62
CA TYR A 185 -4.02 -14.90 -9.54
C TYR A 185 -5.50 -14.72 -9.18
N ILE A 186 -6.23 -13.84 -9.86
CA ILE A 186 -7.67 -13.65 -9.60
C ILE A 186 -8.50 -14.33 -10.66
N TYR A 187 -9.41 -15.21 -10.24
CA TYR A 187 -10.26 -16.03 -11.09
C TYR A 187 -11.74 -15.70 -10.90
N LYS A 188 -12.52 -15.86 -11.98
CA LYS A 188 -13.97 -15.59 -11.97
C LYS A 188 -14.79 -16.83 -11.61
N ASP A 189 -14.19 -18.01 -11.72
CA ASP A 189 -14.83 -19.30 -11.53
C ASP A 189 -14.06 -20.16 -10.52
N LYS A 190 -14.78 -21.04 -9.83
CA LYS A 190 -14.21 -21.94 -8.81
C LYS A 190 -13.24 -22.98 -9.36
N GLN A 191 -13.29 -23.26 -10.65
CA GLN A 191 -12.39 -24.19 -11.34
C GLN A 191 -11.06 -23.52 -11.73
N GLU A 192 -10.90 -22.24 -11.47
CA GLU A 192 -9.69 -21.46 -11.81
C GLU A 192 -9.34 -21.50 -13.30
N THR A 193 -10.36 -21.54 -14.16
CA THR A 193 -10.19 -21.61 -15.62
C THR A 193 -10.30 -20.25 -16.30
N VAL A 194 -11.00 -19.28 -15.67
CA VAL A 194 -11.26 -17.96 -16.23
C VAL A 194 -10.62 -16.89 -15.36
N GLN A 195 -9.41 -16.48 -15.73
CA GLN A 195 -8.69 -15.40 -15.05
C GLN A 195 -9.37 -14.03 -15.26
N ALA A 196 -9.25 -13.15 -14.26
CA ALA A 196 -9.76 -11.80 -14.31
C ALA A 196 -8.75 -10.80 -14.94
N HIS A 197 -8.15 -11.14 -16.09
CA HIS A 197 -7.08 -10.36 -16.73
C HIS A 197 -7.29 -8.85 -16.83
N ARG A 198 -8.55 -8.39 -16.89
CA ARG A 198 -8.89 -6.97 -16.96
C ARG A 198 -9.30 -6.38 -15.63
N LEU A 199 -9.08 -7.07 -14.52
CA LEU A 199 -9.49 -6.60 -13.20
C LEU A 199 -8.88 -5.24 -12.83
N PRO A 200 -7.60 -4.92 -13.13
CA PRO A 200 -7.08 -3.57 -12.91
C PRO A 200 -7.89 -2.49 -13.63
N GLY A 201 -8.50 -2.82 -14.77
CA GLY A 201 -9.40 -1.92 -15.50
C GLY A 201 -10.67 -1.53 -14.73
N ALA A 202 -11.07 -2.30 -13.70
CA ALA A 202 -12.17 -1.91 -12.81
C ALA A 202 -11.87 -0.63 -12.03
N PHE A 203 -10.60 -0.30 -11.85
CA PHE A 203 -10.15 0.95 -11.23
C PHE A 203 -10.09 2.14 -12.21
N HIS A 204 -10.38 1.93 -13.51
CA HIS A 204 -10.23 2.95 -14.55
C HIS A 204 -10.93 4.27 -14.21
N GLY A 205 -12.18 4.22 -13.76
CA GLY A 205 -12.91 5.40 -13.31
C GLY A 205 -12.44 5.90 -11.92
N LEU A 206 -11.97 4.99 -11.08
CA LEU A 206 -11.56 5.33 -9.71
C LEU A 206 -10.23 6.08 -9.67
N VAL A 207 -9.29 5.77 -10.55
CA VAL A 207 -7.98 6.47 -10.61
C VAL A 207 -8.09 7.96 -10.96
N GLU A 208 -9.20 8.40 -11.53
CA GLU A 208 -9.45 9.81 -11.85
C GLU A 208 -10.03 10.59 -10.67
N LEU A 209 -10.55 9.90 -9.66
CA LEU A 209 -11.19 10.51 -8.51
C LEU A 209 -10.17 11.25 -7.64
N LYS A 210 -10.40 12.56 -7.49
CA LYS A 210 -9.51 13.43 -6.71
C LYS A 210 -9.73 13.34 -5.21
N VAL A 211 -10.80 12.68 -4.80
CA VAL A 211 -11.14 12.48 -3.37
C VAL A 211 -10.51 11.21 -2.78
N ALA A 212 -10.14 10.26 -3.65
CA ALA A 212 -9.49 9.02 -3.27
C ALA A 212 -8.44 8.61 -4.34
N PRO A 213 -7.42 9.46 -4.60
CA PRO A 213 -6.41 9.14 -5.60
C PRO A 213 -5.63 7.88 -5.19
N MET A 214 -5.22 7.13 -6.22
CA MET A 214 -4.54 5.86 -6.05
C MET A 214 -3.03 6.01 -6.13
N LEU A 215 -2.32 5.21 -5.34
CA LEU A 215 -0.90 4.95 -5.43
C LEU A 215 -0.73 3.46 -5.65
N VAL A 216 -0.45 3.05 -6.88
CA VAL A 216 -0.27 1.64 -7.20
C VAL A 216 1.20 1.30 -7.33
N SER A 217 1.59 0.08 -7.01
CA SER A 217 2.94 -0.43 -7.25
C SER A 217 2.93 -1.72 -8.05
N GLY A 218 4.04 -2.00 -8.72
CA GLY A 218 4.28 -3.26 -9.40
C GLY A 218 5.76 -3.47 -9.67
N SER A 219 6.15 -4.75 -9.65
CA SER A 219 7.55 -5.17 -9.79
C SER A 219 7.94 -5.52 -11.23
N TYR A 220 6.96 -5.80 -12.10
CA TYR A 220 7.19 -6.15 -13.49
C TYR A 220 7.07 -4.91 -14.38
N ILE A 221 8.20 -4.22 -14.62
CA ILE A 221 8.23 -2.93 -15.31
C ILE A 221 7.56 -2.99 -16.68
N GLY A 222 7.83 -4.04 -17.47
CA GLY A 222 7.23 -4.23 -18.80
C GLY A 222 5.70 -4.36 -18.71
N TRP A 223 5.20 -5.18 -17.80
CA TRP A 223 3.78 -5.36 -17.55
C TRP A 223 3.13 -4.05 -17.07
N MET A 224 3.76 -3.36 -16.12
CA MET A 224 3.28 -2.07 -15.63
C MET A 224 3.17 -1.03 -16.75
N THR A 225 4.14 -0.99 -17.66
CA THR A 225 4.12 -0.10 -18.82
C THR A 225 2.92 -0.42 -19.72
N GLN A 226 2.72 -1.69 -20.05
CA GLN A 226 1.62 -2.15 -20.89
C GLN A 226 0.28 -1.89 -20.20
N MET A 227 0.13 -2.23 -18.92
CA MET A 227 -1.09 -1.98 -18.16
C MET A 227 -1.47 -0.51 -18.13
N ILE A 228 -0.50 0.39 -17.92
CA ILE A 228 -0.77 1.84 -17.92
C ILE A 228 -1.19 2.32 -19.31
N GLN A 229 -0.58 1.79 -20.37
CA GLN A 229 -0.95 2.12 -21.74
C GLN A 229 -2.32 1.58 -22.14
N ASP A 230 -2.65 0.35 -21.76
CA ASP A 230 -3.86 -0.34 -22.23
C ASP A 230 -5.09 -0.06 -21.34
N MET A 231 -4.88 0.01 -20.01
CA MET A 231 -5.97 0.09 -19.03
C MET A 231 -6.14 1.49 -18.43
N PHE A 232 -5.10 2.32 -18.43
CA PHE A 232 -5.10 3.66 -17.83
C PHE A 232 -4.68 4.75 -18.81
N VAL A 233 -5.24 4.68 -20.02
CA VAL A 233 -4.95 5.62 -21.13
C VAL A 233 -5.16 7.08 -20.72
N GLY A 234 -4.42 8.00 -21.32
CA GLY A 234 -4.60 9.45 -21.13
C GLY A 234 -3.89 10.03 -19.91
N GLY A 235 -2.85 9.36 -19.40
CA GLY A 235 -2.04 9.89 -18.27
C GLY A 235 -2.80 9.91 -16.94
N ARG A 236 -3.74 9.00 -16.76
CA ARG A 236 -4.52 8.82 -15.51
C ARG A 236 -3.65 8.45 -14.34
N LEU A 237 -2.62 7.62 -14.57
CA LEU A 237 -1.59 7.29 -13.61
C LEU A 237 -0.30 8.04 -13.93
N LYS A 238 0.16 8.87 -13.00
CA LYS A 238 1.46 9.53 -13.12
C LYS A 238 2.58 8.54 -12.80
N TRP A 239 3.41 8.27 -13.78
CA TRP A 239 4.60 7.44 -13.61
C TRP A 239 5.56 8.03 -12.57
N THR A 240 5.96 7.23 -11.59
CA THR A 240 6.88 7.60 -10.53
C THR A 240 7.94 6.51 -10.39
N PRO A 241 9.08 6.64 -11.08
CA PRO A 241 10.14 5.64 -11.03
C PRO A 241 10.78 5.62 -9.65
N ILE A 242 11.03 4.42 -9.12
CA ILE A 242 11.76 4.18 -7.89
C ILE A 242 13.10 3.52 -8.25
N SER A 243 14.18 4.21 -7.95
CA SER A 243 15.52 3.64 -8.08
C SER A 243 15.70 2.45 -7.15
N SER A 244 16.48 1.45 -7.55
CA SER A 244 16.95 0.43 -6.61
C SER A 244 18.04 0.97 -5.67
N GLN A 245 18.73 2.00 -6.09
CA GLN A 245 19.86 2.59 -5.38
C GLN A 245 19.43 3.81 -4.56
N LEU A 246 19.96 3.92 -3.38
CA LEU A 246 19.98 5.13 -2.56
C LEU A 246 21.01 6.13 -3.13
N THR A 247 21.00 7.34 -2.62
CA THR A 247 22.15 8.23 -2.82
C THR A 247 23.37 7.68 -2.06
N PHE A 248 24.57 8.10 -2.43
CA PHE A 248 25.78 7.68 -1.73
C PHE A 248 25.71 7.93 -0.22
N ALA A 249 25.25 9.12 0.18
CA ALA A 249 25.14 9.50 1.59
C ALA A 249 24.07 8.66 2.33
N GLU A 250 22.92 8.42 1.72
CA GLU A 250 21.87 7.55 2.29
C GLU A 250 22.36 6.11 2.41
N GLY A 251 23.13 5.61 1.43
CA GLY A 251 23.73 4.27 1.48
C GLY A 251 24.76 4.13 2.61
N MET A 252 25.61 5.13 2.81
CA MET A 252 26.51 5.16 3.97
C MET A 252 25.74 5.15 5.29
N ALA A 253 24.71 5.96 5.42
CA ALA A 253 23.86 5.99 6.60
C ALA A 253 23.15 4.64 6.82
N ALA A 254 22.73 3.96 5.74
CA ALA A 254 22.15 2.63 5.81
C ALA A 254 23.15 1.61 6.36
N VAL A 255 24.39 1.58 5.84
CA VAL A 255 25.44 0.66 6.32
C VAL A 255 25.65 0.83 7.83
N PHE A 256 25.83 2.06 8.31
CA PHE A 256 26.05 2.30 9.75
C PHE A 256 24.84 1.87 10.59
N ARG A 257 23.62 2.15 10.14
CA ARG A 257 22.39 1.80 10.85
C ARG A 257 22.16 0.29 10.94
N TYR A 258 22.39 -0.44 9.85
CA TYR A 258 22.33 -1.91 9.87
C TYR A 258 23.44 -2.51 10.75
N ALA A 259 24.66 -1.97 10.67
CA ALA A 259 25.79 -2.40 11.51
C ALA A 259 25.47 -2.21 13.01
N GLU A 260 24.94 -1.06 13.40
CA GLU A 260 24.51 -0.78 14.76
C GLU A 260 23.42 -1.74 15.22
N TYR A 261 22.38 -1.92 14.42
CA TYR A 261 21.24 -2.78 14.74
C TYR A 261 21.65 -4.25 14.96
N HIS A 262 22.57 -4.75 14.15
CA HIS A 262 23.06 -6.13 14.24
C HIS A 262 24.28 -6.30 15.17
N ASN A 263 24.69 -5.25 15.91
CA ASN A 263 25.87 -5.26 16.78
C ASN A 263 27.17 -5.66 16.03
N MET A 264 27.30 -5.25 14.78
CA MET A 264 28.47 -5.50 13.92
C MET A 264 29.18 -4.17 13.63
N PRO A 265 30.02 -3.65 14.54
CA PRO A 265 30.63 -2.35 14.37
C PRO A 265 31.51 -2.31 13.12
N VAL A 266 31.34 -1.30 12.30
CA VAL A 266 32.12 -1.09 11.07
C VAL A 266 32.91 0.21 11.17
N THR A 267 34.12 0.21 10.61
CA THR A 267 34.89 1.45 10.42
C THR A 267 34.33 2.24 9.24
N GLU A 268 34.62 3.52 9.16
CA GLU A 268 34.25 4.35 8.01
C GLU A 268 34.77 3.76 6.69
N ARG A 269 36.02 3.24 6.70
CA ARG A 269 36.62 2.58 5.53
C ARG A 269 35.85 1.31 5.15
N SER A 270 35.46 0.48 6.10
CA SER A 270 34.66 -0.73 5.84
C SER A 270 33.27 -0.36 5.33
N ALA A 271 32.64 0.65 5.92
CA ALA A 271 31.34 1.14 5.48
C ALA A 271 31.38 1.67 4.04
N LEU A 272 32.45 2.40 3.68
CA LEU A 272 32.68 2.86 2.31
C LEU A 272 32.80 1.70 1.31
N ILE A 273 33.56 0.66 1.67
CA ILE A 273 33.70 -0.54 0.84
C ILE A 273 32.37 -1.24 0.66
N ILE A 274 31.63 -1.50 1.75
CA ILE A 274 30.30 -2.13 1.70
C ILE A 274 29.36 -1.32 0.82
N ASN A 275 29.24 -0.02 1.06
CA ASN A 275 28.37 0.87 0.29
C ASN A 275 28.70 0.88 -1.21
N THR A 276 29.99 0.85 -1.55
CA THR A 276 30.45 0.82 -2.95
C THR A 276 30.14 -0.53 -3.61
N LEU A 277 30.47 -1.63 -2.94
CA LEU A 277 30.24 -2.98 -3.48
C LEU A 277 28.75 -3.30 -3.66
N THR A 278 27.89 -2.84 -2.75
CA THR A 278 26.44 -2.98 -2.84
C THR A 278 25.79 -1.99 -3.79
N GLN A 279 26.56 -1.06 -4.36
CA GLN A 279 26.05 0.03 -5.21
C GLN A 279 24.97 0.86 -4.53
N HIS A 280 25.07 1.06 -3.22
CA HIS A 280 24.10 1.81 -2.41
C HIS A 280 22.69 1.18 -2.40
N ASP A 281 22.56 -0.09 -2.77
CA ASP A 281 21.30 -0.79 -2.82
C ASP A 281 20.92 -1.29 -1.41
N PRO A 282 19.84 -0.78 -0.80
CA PRO A 282 19.47 -1.12 0.57
C PRO A 282 19.16 -2.61 0.75
N PHE A 283 18.71 -3.30 -0.30
CA PHE A 283 18.49 -4.74 -0.25
C PHE A 283 19.81 -5.51 -0.06
N TYR A 284 20.85 -5.19 -0.85
CA TYR A 284 22.14 -5.86 -0.70
C TYR A 284 22.84 -5.44 0.60
N ILE A 285 22.68 -4.18 1.04
CA ILE A 285 23.20 -3.75 2.36
C ILE A 285 22.56 -4.60 3.45
N SER A 286 21.22 -4.73 3.47
CA SER A 286 20.52 -5.52 4.50
C SER A 286 20.92 -7.00 4.49
N MET A 287 21.14 -7.59 3.31
CA MET A 287 21.56 -8.97 3.18
C MET A 287 22.92 -9.26 3.81
N LEU A 288 23.86 -8.31 3.73
CA LEU A 288 25.20 -8.47 4.31
C LEU A 288 25.18 -8.51 5.84
N PHE A 289 24.24 -7.82 6.47
CA PHE A 289 24.11 -7.79 7.93
C PHE A 289 23.13 -8.82 8.47
N GLY A 290 22.16 -9.26 7.67
CA GLY A 290 21.15 -10.25 8.05
C GLY A 290 21.51 -11.69 7.70
N SER A 291 22.62 -11.94 7.01
CA SER A 291 23.12 -13.30 6.80
C SER A 291 23.76 -13.80 8.08
N ASP A 292 23.33 -14.98 8.55
CA ASP A 292 24.09 -15.78 9.50
C ASP A 292 25.43 -16.15 8.83
N CYS A 293 26.37 -15.23 8.84
CA CYS A 293 27.74 -15.53 8.45
C CYS A 293 28.36 -16.32 9.62
N PRO A 294 28.85 -17.56 9.38
CA PRO A 294 29.47 -18.36 10.41
C PRO A 294 30.76 -17.73 10.97
#